data_84bb0ee136748080f128442853419e9b
#
_entry.id   84bb0ee136748080f128442853419e9b
#
_cell.length_a   1.000
_cell.length_b   1.000
_cell.length_c   1.000
_cell.angle_alpha   90.00
_cell.angle_beta   90.00
_cell.angle_gamma   90.00
#
_symmetry.space_group_name_H-M   'P 1'
#
loop_
_entity.id
_entity.type
_entity.pdbx_description
1 polymer ?
#
loop_
_entity_poly.entity_id
_entity_poly.type
_entity_poly.pdbx_seq_one_letter_code
_entity_poly.pdbx_strand_id
1 'polypeptide(L)'
;YATNYMEGEIRYTFFFTSLTLFAGSMLVLVSSPTLIQILIGWELVGVCSYLLIGHYWEIKDNSSAAMKAFITNKIADVGLMIGIIILALNTGTLRISEILYQATHDYPAIKNVAFVAGILLFIGAMGKSAQFPLHVWLPDAMAGPTPVSALMHAATMVTAGVYLLARMFPFYQGIANEALDIVMLFGVITLLTAGLIAIVQDDLKKVLAYSTVSQLGYMVAAIGSGAYTAALFHLWTHAFFKALLFLGAGSVIHAVHSNSMLEMGGLRKVMPKTFSTFIIGTVALAGLPPFAGFFSKDEILASFNHEGEITFFFIAVLGAFITAFYMTRAVCLTFLGEYRGHGHPHESDSMMTTPLVVLAVFAAGSGWVNIPGVYTGFTKWVTTRKTPIIEYHPESFDLFALGLGLTAGLLGIGIGYYLYQLQGSAETGDDKIKIEPIWKVLENKYYIDDFYFKFIIDPIKLNMAKAVDVFNTNVIDRFVNGVGQLASFMGAIVYNNIDQDGIDKVLNMSSTGTDSLGGKVKLLQTGRTQQYLMLFLGGV
;
A
#
# COMPACT_ATOMS: atom_id res chain seq x y z
N TYR A 1 -0.99 22.09 -8.65
CA TYR A 1 -2.28 21.60 -8.19
C TYR A 1 -2.36 21.51 -6.66
N ALA A 2 -1.49 20.72 -6.03
CA ALA A 2 -1.49 20.48 -4.59
C ALA A 2 -1.35 21.75 -3.75
N THR A 3 -0.61 22.75 -4.19
CA THR A 3 -0.40 24.02 -3.50
C THR A 3 -1.71 24.78 -3.25
N ASN A 4 -2.57 24.80 -4.25
CA ASN A 4 -3.90 25.44 -4.14
C ASN A 4 -4.90 24.53 -3.42
N TYR A 5 -4.89 23.21 -3.71
CA TYR A 5 -5.80 22.25 -3.06
C TYR A 5 -5.60 22.17 -1.54
N MET A 6 -4.37 22.32 -1.04
CA MET A 6 -4.01 22.25 0.39
C MET A 6 -3.87 23.62 1.04
N GLU A 7 -4.27 24.71 0.34
CA GLU A 7 -4.18 26.06 0.89
C GLU A 7 -5.06 26.20 2.13
N GLY A 8 -4.49 26.76 3.21
CA GLY A 8 -5.18 26.90 4.50
C GLY A 8 -5.14 25.68 5.42
N GLU A 9 -4.60 24.55 4.98
CA GLU A 9 -4.48 23.34 5.80
C GLU A 9 -3.40 23.51 6.90
N ILE A 10 -3.75 23.13 8.13
CA ILE A 10 -2.86 23.29 9.31
C ILE A 10 -1.52 22.57 9.13
N ARG A 11 -1.51 21.40 8.47
CA ARG A 11 -0.34 20.56 8.25
C ARG A 11 0.25 20.69 6.85
N TYR A 12 0.17 21.86 6.25
CA TYR A 12 0.68 22.14 4.91
C TYR A 12 2.15 21.73 4.74
N THR A 13 3.03 22.15 5.65
CA THR A 13 4.47 21.81 5.58
C THR A 13 4.71 20.31 5.73
N PHE A 14 4.02 19.65 6.67
CA PHE A 14 4.12 18.20 6.86
C PHE A 14 3.69 17.44 5.60
N PHE A 15 2.60 17.90 4.97
CA PHE A 15 2.11 17.33 3.72
C PHE A 15 3.17 17.38 2.62
N PHE A 16 3.73 18.56 2.33
CA PHE A 16 4.70 18.72 1.26
C PHE A 16 6.05 18.05 1.56
N THR A 17 6.47 18.01 2.81
CA THR A 17 7.66 17.25 3.22
C THR A 17 7.49 15.76 2.95
N SER A 18 6.36 15.19 3.38
CA SER A 18 6.03 13.77 3.15
C SER A 18 5.87 13.45 1.67
N LEU A 19 5.25 14.35 0.89
CA LEU A 19 5.07 14.20 -0.56
C LEU A 19 6.41 14.23 -1.31
N THR A 20 7.32 15.14 -0.92
CA THR A 20 8.66 15.24 -1.53
C THR A 20 9.51 14.02 -1.18
N LEU A 21 9.46 13.57 0.08
CA LEU A 21 10.15 12.35 0.49
C LEU A 21 9.62 11.13 -0.26
N PHE A 22 8.30 11.04 -0.45
CA PHE A 22 7.66 9.99 -1.23
C PHE A 22 8.17 9.97 -2.68
N ALA A 23 8.21 11.12 -3.34
CA ALA A 23 8.70 11.24 -4.71
C ALA A 23 10.20 10.85 -4.81
N GLY A 24 11.04 11.33 -3.88
CA GLY A 24 12.44 10.96 -3.79
C GLY A 24 12.66 9.47 -3.56
N SER A 25 11.86 8.86 -2.67
CA SER A 25 11.89 7.41 -2.38
C SER A 25 11.54 6.58 -3.62
N MET A 26 10.56 7.02 -4.41
CA MET A 26 10.19 6.36 -5.66
C MET A 26 11.30 6.47 -6.71
N LEU A 27 11.96 7.62 -6.81
CA LEU A 27 13.12 7.80 -7.71
C LEU A 27 14.28 6.88 -7.30
N VAL A 28 14.56 6.72 -6.00
CA VAL A 28 15.54 5.73 -5.51
C VAL A 28 15.16 4.33 -5.93
N LEU A 29 13.88 3.95 -5.78
CA LEU A 29 13.39 2.62 -6.15
C LEU A 29 13.63 2.33 -7.64
N VAL A 30 13.17 3.21 -8.54
CA VAL A 30 13.21 2.94 -9.99
C VAL A 30 14.61 3.04 -10.59
N SER A 31 15.51 3.83 -9.97
CA SER A 31 16.91 3.96 -10.43
C SER A 31 17.86 2.92 -9.85
N SER A 32 17.36 2.00 -9.00
CA SER A 32 18.19 1.05 -8.25
C SER A 32 18.85 -0.01 -9.15
N PRO A 33 20.16 -0.21 -9.06
CA PRO A 33 20.88 -1.29 -9.74
C PRO A 33 20.87 -2.61 -8.95
N THR A 34 20.44 -2.60 -7.69
CA THR A 34 20.46 -3.76 -6.78
C THR A 34 19.11 -4.01 -6.13
N LEU A 35 18.80 -5.27 -5.81
CA LEU A 35 17.55 -5.64 -5.14
C LEU A 35 17.44 -5.04 -3.73
N ILE A 36 18.55 -4.88 -3.00
CA ILE A 36 18.51 -4.27 -1.66
C ILE A 36 18.18 -2.77 -1.73
N GLN A 37 18.65 -2.06 -2.75
CA GLN A 37 18.33 -0.66 -2.93
C GLN A 37 16.88 -0.48 -3.40
N ILE A 38 16.36 -1.40 -4.24
CA ILE A 38 14.92 -1.47 -4.52
C ILE A 38 14.15 -1.62 -3.21
N LEU A 39 14.53 -2.56 -2.33
CA LEU A 39 13.85 -2.80 -1.04
C LEU A 39 13.88 -1.54 -0.16
N ILE A 40 15.00 -0.81 -0.07
CA ILE A 40 15.08 0.44 0.69
C ILE A 40 14.09 1.48 0.15
N GLY A 41 14.09 1.72 -1.17
CA GLY A 41 13.12 2.63 -1.79
C GLY A 41 11.67 2.18 -1.59
N TRP A 42 11.43 0.88 -1.68
CA TRP A 42 10.13 0.22 -1.49
C TRP A 42 9.55 0.45 -0.10
N GLU A 43 10.39 0.31 0.93
CA GLU A 43 10.03 0.54 2.31
C GLU A 43 9.78 2.01 2.62
N LEU A 44 10.63 2.90 2.10
CA LEU A 44 10.45 4.35 2.26
C LEU A 44 9.16 4.84 1.60
N VAL A 45 8.83 4.36 0.40
CA VAL A 45 7.53 4.63 -0.25
C VAL A 45 6.38 4.14 0.64
N GLY A 46 6.52 2.98 1.29
CA GLY A 46 5.52 2.44 2.23
C GLY A 46 5.29 3.34 3.44
N VAL A 47 6.36 3.82 4.08
CA VAL A 47 6.28 4.76 5.23
C VAL A 47 5.67 6.09 4.81
N CYS A 48 6.12 6.67 3.69
CA CYS A 48 5.55 7.93 3.20
C CYS A 48 4.06 7.80 2.86
N SER A 49 3.64 6.65 2.31
CA SER A 49 2.23 6.39 2.04
C SER A 49 1.39 6.35 3.31
N TYR A 50 1.89 5.71 4.37
CA TYR A 50 1.25 5.71 5.68
C TYR A 50 1.02 7.14 6.21
N LEU A 51 2.05 8.00 6.16
CA LEU A 51 1.97 9.39 6.61
C LEU A 51 0.99 10.23 5.78
N LEU A 52 0.93 9.99 4.47
CA LEU A 52 0.09 10.74 3.55
C LEU A 52 -1.37 10.28 3.57
N ILE A 53 -1.65 8.97 3.69
CA ILE A 53 -3.01 8.44 3.86
C ILE A 53 -3.59 8.88 5.20
N GLY A 54 -2.78 8.81 6.26
CA GLY A 54 -3.14 9.25 7.60
C GLY A 54 -3.02 10.76 7.83
N HIS A 55 -3.03 11.60 6.81
CA HIS A 55 -2.87 13.06 6.96
C HIS A 55 -3.87 13.67 7.94
N TYR A 56 -5.12 13.20 7.92
CA TYR A 56 -6.20 13.60 8.84
C TYR A 56 -6.37 12.56 9.95
N TRP A 57 -5.29 12.30 10.73
CA TRP A 57 -5.25 11.21 11.74
C TRP A 57 -6.19 11.38 12.92
N GLU A 58 -6.75 12.56 13.15
CA GLU A 58 -7.78 12.81 14.16
C GLU A 58 -9.07 12.03 13.87
N ILE A 59 -9.32 11.77 12.60
CA ILE A 59 -10.44 10.95 12.17
C ILE A 59 -10.00 9.50 12.27
N LYS A 60 -10.62 8.74 13.20
CA LYS A 60 -10.27 7.35 13.48
C LYS A 60 -10.26 6.47 12.23
N ASP A 61 -11.19 6.67 11.34
CA ASP A 61 -11.30 5.88 10.10
C ASP A 61 -10.11 6.13 9.17
N ASN A 62 -9.62 7.37 9.10
CA ASN A 62 -8.45 7.70 8.27
C ASN A 62 -7.16 7.10 8.86
N SER A 63 -6.99 7.15 10.17
CA SER A 63 -5.84 6.50 10.82
C SER A 63 -5.90 4.98 10.71
N SER A 64 -7.10 4.39 10.79
CA SER A 64 -7.31 2.95 10.56
C SER A 64 -7.00 2.56 9.11
N ALA A 65 -7.41 3.38 8.13
CA ALA A 65 -7.10 3.18 6.71
C ALA A 65 -5.58 3.22 6.45
N ALA A 66 -4.86 4.18 7.04
CA ALA A 66 -3.41 4.27 6.96
C ALA A 66 -2.74 3.02 7.56
N MET A 67 -3.18 2.58 8.73
CA MET A 67 -2.70 1.36 9.38
C MET A 67 -2.95 0.12 8.52
N LYS A 68 -4.17 -0.04 7.98
CA LYS A 68 -4.53 -1.15 7.08
C LYS A 68 -3.62 -1.17 5.85
N ALA A 69 -3.42 -0.02 5.19
CA ALA A 69 -2.55 0.08 4.04
C ALA A 69 -1.10 -0.30 4.37
N PHE A 70 -0.57 0.19 5.49
CA PHE A 70 0.80 -0.09 5.92
C PHE A 70 1.00 -1.57 6.25
N ILE A 71 0.16 -2.15 7.10
CA ILE A 71 0.30 -3.54 7.55
C ILE A 71 0.11 -4.54 6.40
N THR A 72 -0.90 -4.33 5.54
CA THR A 72 -1.13 -5.21 4.39
C THR A 72 0.09 -5.24 3.46
N ASN A 73 0.68 -4.07 3.19
CA ASN A 73 1.93 -4.00 2.41
C ASN A 73 3.10 -4.66 3.13
N LYS A 74 3.25 -4.47 4.45
CA LYS A 74 4.33 -5.10 5.23
C LYS A 74 4.29 -6.62 5.21
N ILE A 75 3.12 -7.22 5.25
CA ILE A 75 2.96 -8.67 5.11
C ILE A 75 3.49 -9.14 3.75
N ALA A 76 3.17 -8.43 2.68
CA ALA A 76 3.68 -8.72 1.35
C ALA A 76 5.20 -8.49 1.24
N ASP A 77 5.72 -7.44 1.87
CA ASP A 77 7.14 -7.07 1.85
C ASP A 77 8.03 -8.15 2.51
N VAL A 78 7.50 -8.92 3.47
CA VAL A 78 8.19 -10.10 4.01
C VAL A 78 8.47 -11.13 2.92
N GLY A 79 7.49 -11.38 2.04
CA GLY A 79 7.69 -12.25 0.87
C GLY A 79 8.80 -11.74 -0.04
N LEU A 80 8.76 -10.46 -0.40
CA LEU A 80 9.80 -9.80 -1.20
C LEU A 80 11.18 -9.95 -0.57
N MET A 81 11.30 -9.70 0.73
CA MET A 81 12.57 -9.79 1.44
C MET A 81 13.13 -11.22 1.43
N ILE A 82 12.29 -12.23 1.69
CA ILE A 82 12.70 -13.63 1.63
C ILE A 82 13.14 -14.01 0.20
N GLY A 83 12.40 -13.59 -0.83
CA GLY A 83 12.75 -13.80 -2.23
C GLY A 83 14.13 -13.19 -2.58
N ILE A 84 14.40 -11.97 -2.14
CA ILE A 84 15.70 -11.31 -2.31
C ILE A 84 16.83 -12.09 -1.61
N ILE A 85 16.60 -12.56 -0.38
CA ILE A 85 17.59 -13.36 0.38
C ILE A 85 17.89 -14.67 -0.34
N ILE A 86 16.86 -15.38 -0.83
CA ILE A 86 17.04 -16.62 -1.59
C ILE A 86 17.89 -16.37 -2.83
N LEU A 87 17.59 -15.34 -3.61
CA LEU A 87 18.37 -14.98 -4.78
C LEU A 87 19.81 -14.63 -4.40
N ALA A 88 20.02 -13.79 -3.41
CA ALA A 88 21.36 -13.39 -2.95
C ALA A 88 22.22 -14.58 -2.51
N LEU A 89 21.66 -15.52 -1.75
CA LEU A 89 22.39 -16.70 -1.28
C LEU A 89 22.77 -17.67 -2.41
N ASN A 90 21.93 -17.79 -3.44
CA ASN A 90 22.17 -18.73 -4.54
C ASN A 90 22.97 -18.12 -5.70
N THR A 91 22.94 -16.79 -5.88
CA THR A 91 23.69 -16.09 -6.95
C THR A 91 25.00 -15.48 -6.45
N GLY A 92 25.16 -15.30 -5.13
CA GLY A 92 26.32 -14.61 -4.54
C GLY A 92 26.29 -13.08 -4.77
N THR A 93 25.19 -12.52 -5.30
CA THR A 93 25.11 -11.10 -5.65
C THR A 93 23.71 -10.53 -5.41
N LEU A 94 23.65 -9.22 -5.19
CA LEU A 94 22.39 -8.44 -5.14
C LEU A 94 22.21 -7.57 -6.39
N ARG A 95 23.17 -7.56 -7.33
CA ARG A 95 23.10 -6.79 -8.55
C ARG A 95 22.11 -7.44 -9.53
N ILE A 96 21.11 -6.68 -9.93
CA ILE A 96 20.05 -7.18 -10.84
C ILE A 96 20.65 -7.67 -12.14
N SER A 97 21.60 -6.94 -12.74
CA SER A 97 22.22 -7.33 -14.02
C SER A 97 22.96 -8.68 -13.94
N GLU A 98 23.58 -8.99 -12.79
CA GLU A 98 24.29 -10.25 -12.58
C GLU A 98 23.30 -11.41 -12.32
N ILE A 99 22.24 -11.15 -11.55
CA ILE A 99 21.15 -12.12 -11.32
C ILE A 99 20.50 -12.49 -12.66
N LEU A 100 20.14 -11.49 -13.47
CA LEU A 100 19.54 -11.71 -14.79
C LEU A 100 20.49 -12.44 -15.74
N TYR A 101 21.78 -12.12 -15.71
CA TYR A 101 22.78 -12.83 -16.50
C TYR A 101 22.83 -14.32 -16.13
N GLN A 102 22.89 -14.64 -14.83
CA GLN A 102 22.89 -16.02 -14.36
C GLN A 102 21.58 -16.76 -14.73
N ALA A 103 20.44 -16.08 -14.63
CA ALA A 103 19.13 -16.63 -14.98
C ALA A 103 19.02 -17.00 -16.46
N THR A 104 19.62 -16.21 -17.37
CA THR A 104 19.55 -16.44 -18.81
C THR A 104 20.66 -17.37 -19.35
N HIS A 105 21.65 -17.76 -18.52
CA HIS A 105 22.75 -18.64 -18.88
C HIS A 105 22.75 -19.98 -18.11
N ASP A 106 21.59 -20.42 -17.65
CA ASP A 106 21.35 -21.77 -17.06
C ASP A 106 22.26 -22.14 -15.87
N TYR A 107 22.48 -21.19 -14.95
CA TYR A 107 23.22 -21.46 -13.71
C TYR A 107 22.42 -22.42 -12.80
N PRO A 108 22.93 -23.65 -12.48
CA PRO A 108 22.16 -24.66 -11.75
C PRO A 108 21.70 -24.22 -10.37
N ALA A 109 22.49 -23.41 -9.68
CA ALA A 109 22.20 -22.97 -8.32
C ALA A 109 20.92 -22.13 -8.23
N ILE A 110 20.67 -21.27 -9.21
CA ILE A 110 19.49 -20.41 -9.23
C ILE A 110 18.25 -21.14 -9.73
N LYS A 111 18.41 -22.12 -10.63
CA LYS A 111 17.31 -22.88 -11.24
C LYS A 111 16.46 -23.61 -10.21
N ASN A 112 17.09 -24.23 -9.21
CA ASN A 112 16.40 -25.00 -8.17
C ASN A 112 15.51 -24.15 -7.26
N VAL A 113 15.76 -22.86 -7.16
CA VAL A 113 15.03 -21.93 -6.28
C VAL A 113 14.20 -20.90 -7.07
N ALA A 114 14.29 -20.92 -8.40
CA ALA A 114 13.73 -19.89 -9.28
C ALA A 114 12.22 -19.71 -9.11
N PHE A 115 11.46 -20.80 -9.11
CA PHE A 115 10.01 -20.77 -8.91
C PHE A 115 9.63 -20.13 -7.58
N VAL A 116 10.24 -20.60 -6.47
CA VAL A 116 9.95 -20.09 -5.12
C VAL A 116 10.36 -18.62 -5.00
N ALA A 117 11.53 -18.25 -5.49
CA ALA A 117 11.99 -16.86 -5.50
C ALA A 117 11.07 -15.97 -6.34
N GLY A 118 10.64 -16.45 -7.52
CA GLY A 118 9.71 -15.74 -8.38
C GLY A 118 8.37 -15.47 -7.70
N ILE A 119 7.78 -16.48 -7.08
CA ILE A 119 6.52 -16.32 -6.32
C ILE A 119 6.67 -15.35 -5.15
N LEU A 120 7.78 -15.41 -4.42
CA LEU A 120 8.04 -14.52 -3.29
C LEU A 120 8.23 -13.06 -3.73
N LEU A 121 8.93 -12.81 -4.84
CA LEU A 121 9.00 -11.49 -5.46
C LEU A 121 7.61 -11.00 -5.89
N PHE A 122 6.80 -11.90 -6.46
CA PHE A 122 5.42 -11.58 -6.86
C PHE A 122 4.52 -11.25 -5.66
N ILE A 123 4.65 -11.95 -4.52
CA ILE A 123 3.92 -11.61 -3.28
C ILE A 123 4.21 -10.16 -2.87
N GLY A 124 5.47 -9.72 -2.91
CA GLY A 124 5.81 -8.31 -2.70
C GLY A 124 5.13 -7.37 -3.70
N ALA A 125 5.15 -7.74 -4.99
CA ALA A 125 4.47 -6.99 -6.04
C ALA A 125 2.95 -6.92 -5.83
N MET A 126 2.32 -8.02 -5.38
CA MET A 126 0.88 -8.09 -5.04
C MET A 126 0.49 -7.06 -3.98
N GLY A 127 1.33 -6.87 -2.95
CA GLY A 127 1.07 -5.88 -1.91
C GLY A 127 0.99 -4.46 -2.46
N LYS A 128 2.09 -3.98 -3.09
CA LYS A 128 2.15 -2.60 -3.61
C LYS A 128 1.18 -2.36 -4.76
N SER A 129 1.05 -3.32 -5.68
CA SER A 129 0.15 -3.21 -6.83
C SER A 129 -1.29 -3.65 -6.53
N ALA A 130 -1.63 -3.81 -5.25
CA ALA A 130 -2.98 -4.12 -4.80
C ALA A 130 -3.65 -5.25 -5.59
N GLN A 131 -2.91 -6.36 -5.82
CA GLN A 131 -3.47 -7.53 -6.48
C GLN A 131 -4.28 -8.37 -5.49
N PHE A 132 -5.29 -9.07 -6.00
CA PHE A 132 -6.08 -10.03 -5.20
C PHE A 132 -5.14 -11.06 -4.53
N PRO A 133 -5.33 -11.40 -3.24
CA PRO A 133 -6.34 -10.89 -2.30
C PRO A 133 -5.88 -9.65 -1.51
N LEU A 134 -4.67 -9.12 -1.72
CA LEU A 134 -4.08 -8.02 -0.96
C LEU A 134 -4.54 -6.62 -1.41
N HIS A 135 -5.58 -6.52 -2.23
CA HIS A 135 -6.09 -5.25 -2.80
C HIS A 135 -6.90 -4.38 -1.83
N VAL A 136 -7.31 -4.94 -0.70
CA VAL A 136 -8.31 -4.36 0.23
C VAL A 136 -7.90 -3.02 0.86
N TRP A 137 -6.62 -2.69 0.86
CA TRP A 137 -6.11 -1.45 1.43
C TRP A 137 -6.29 -0.22 0.52
N LEU A 138 -6.25 -0.44 -0.82
CA LEU A 138 -6.17 0.67 -1.78
C LEU A 138 -7.42 1.55 -1.82
N PRO A 139 -8.66 1.01 -1.80
CA PRO A 139 -9.85 1.85 -1.73
C PRO A 139 -9.98 2.63 -0.44
N ASP A 140 -9.51 2.08 0.69
CA ASP A 140 -9.53 2.76 1.98
C ASP A 140 -8.43 3.85 2.05
N ALA A 141 -7.34 3.70 1.28
CA ALA A 141 -6.31 4.73 1.12
C ALA A 141 -6.83 6.05 0.51
N MET A 142 -8.05 6.06 -0.05
CA MET A 142 -8.73 7.27 -0.50
C MET A 142 -9.09 8.24 0.64
N ALA A 143 -8.89 7.87 1.90
CA ALA A 143 -8.98 8.74 3.08
C ALA A 143 -7.98 9.91 3.04
N GLY A 144 -6.86 9.77 2.36
CA GLY A 144 -5.86 10.84 2.17
C GLY A 144 -6.32 11.95 1.23
N PRO A 145 -5.62 13.12 1.25
CA PRO A 145 -5.89 14.22 0.32
C PRO A 145 -5.81 13.79 -1.15
N THR A 146 -6.67 14.33 -2.00
CA THR A 146 -6.78 13.88 -3.41
C THR A 146 -5.49 14.05 -4.24
N PRO A 147 -4.64 15.09 -4.06
CA PRO A 147 -3.36 15.15 -4.74
C PRO A 147 -2.44 13.95 -4.44
N VAL A 148 -2.51 13.41 -3.22
CA VAL A 148 -1.81 12.17 -2.85
C VAL A 148 -2.38 10.98 -3.60
N SER A 149 -3.72 10.87 -3.66
CA SER A 149 -4.37 9.79 -4.40
C SER A 149 -3.96 9.80 -5.88
N ALA A 150 -3.86 10.97 -6.50
CA ALA A 150 -3.40 11.12 -7.87
C ALA A 150 -1.93 10.66 -8.04
N LEU A 151 -1.02 11.06 -7.16
CA LEU A 151 0.38 10.68 -7.25
C LEU A 151 0.60 9.19 -6.97
N MET A 152 0.07 8.69 -5.84
CA MET A 152 0.31 7.33 -5.38
C MET A 152 -0.34 6.26 -6.26
N HIS A 153 -1.53 6.53 -6.78
CA HIS A 153 -2.36 5.53 -7.44
C HIS A 153 -2.37 5.63 -8.97
N ALA A 154 -1.78 6.69 -9.56
CA ALA A 154 -1.66 6.79 -11.01
C ALA A 154 -0.32 6.27 -11.54
N ALA A 155 0.80 6.70 -10.94
CA ALA A 155 2.11 6.56 -11.56
C ALA A 155 3.24 6.07 -10.64
N THR A 156 3.01 5.90 -9.32
CA THR A 156 4.13 5.67 -8.40
C THR A 156 3.96 4.41 -7.54
N MET A 157 3.40 4.51 -6.33
CA MET A 157 3.41 3.39 -5.37
C MET A 157 2.81 2.11 -5.94
N VAL A 158 1.62 2.20 -6.53
CA VAL A 158 0.89 1.01 -7.02
C VAL A 158 1.49 0.43 -8.30
N THR A 159 2.30 1.19 -9.01
CA THR A 159 3.02 0.72 -10.20
C THR A 159 4.36 0.06 -9.87
N ALA A 160 4.83 0.19 -8.61
CA ALA A 160 6.11 -0.38 -8.18
C ALA A 160 6.16 -1.91 -8.32
N GLY A 161 5.04 -2.63 -8.06
CA GLY A 161 4.98 -4.08 -8.26
C GLY A 161 5.04 -4.47 -9.73
N VAL A 162 4.33 -3.74 -10.60
CA VAL A 162 4.42 -3.93 -12.07
C VAL A 162 5.86 -3.66 -12.55
N TYR A 163 6.48 -2.57 -12.04
CA TYR A 163 7.89 -2.25 -12.33
C TYR A 163 8.84 -3.38 -11.89
N LEU A 164 8.67 -3.92 -10.67
CA LEU A 164 9.50 -5.01 -10.16
C LEU A 164 9.40 -6.25 -11.05
N LEU A 165 8.19 -6.66 -11.42
CA LEU A 165 7.96 -7.80 -12.31
C LEU A 165 8.58 -7.57 -13.69
N ALA A 166 8.38 -6.40 -14.29
CA ALA A 166 8.98 -6.04 -15.56
C ALA A 166 10.52 -5.95 -15.48
N ARG A 167 11.06 -5.41 -14.38
CA ARG A 167 12.51 -5.33 -14.15
C ARG A 167 13.16 -6.69 -14.02
N MET A 168 12.44 -7.65 -13.43
CA MET A 168 12.87 -9.04 -13.25
C MET A 168 12.36 -9.97 -14.35
N PHE A 169 11.71 -9.46 -15.39
CA PHE A 169 11.09 -10.27 -16.44
C PHE A 169 12.06 -11.29 -17.09
N PRO A 170 13.32 -10.95 -17.41
CA PRO A 170 14.28 -11.94 -17.94
C PRO A 170 14.56 -13.11 -16.99
N PHE A 171 14.48 -12.89 -15.67
CA PHE A 171 14.59 -13.96 -14.67
C PHE A 171 13.38 -14.89 -14.76
N TYR A 172 12.17 -14.32 -14.83
CA TYR A 172 10.95 -15.13 -14.96
C TYR A 172 10.95 -15.95 -16.26
N GLN A 173 11.19 -15.30 -17.39
CA GLN A 173 11.17 -15.96 -18.70
C GLN A 173 12.29 -17.00 -18.84
N GLY A 174 13.48 -16.75 -18.26
CA GLY A 174 14.63 -17.64 -18.40
C GLY A 174 14.51 -18.92 -17.58
N ILE A 175 14.10 -18.85 -16.32
CA ILE A 175 14.17 -19.99 -15.39
C ILE A 175 13.00 -20.13 -14.42
N ALA A 176 12.08 -19.16 -14.36
CA ALA A 176 10.92 -19.16 -13.46
C ALA A 176 9.60 -19.03 -14.24
N ASN A 177 9.52 -19.58 -15.44
CA ASN A 177 8.39 -19.43 -16.36
C ASN A 177 7.06 -19.91 -15.75
N GLU A 178 7.08 -21.01 -14.98
CA GLU A 178 5.89 -21.51 -14.28
C GLU A 178 5.28 -20.49 -13.29
N ALA A 179 6.10 -19.56 -12.77
CA ALA A 179 5.61 -18.49 -11.92
C ALA A 179 4.83 -17.43 -12.71
N LEU A 180 5.08 -17.26 -14.01
CA LEU A 180 4.33 -16.32 -14.87
C LEU A 180 2.87 -16.73 -15.04
N ASP A 181 2.55 -18.03 -15.10
CA ASP A 181 1.17 -18.52 -15.16
C ASP A 181 0.38 -18.09 -13.92
N ILE A 182 1.02 -18.15 -12.74
CA ILE A 182 0.43 -17.70 -11.48
C ILE A 182 0.26 -16.18 -11.49
N VAL A 183 1.26 -15.44 -11.96
CA VAL A 183 1.20 -13.97 -12.11
C VAL A 183 0.03 -13.58 -13.02
N MET A 184 -0.12 -14.25 -14.17
CA MET A 184 -1.21 -14.02 -15.11
C MET A 184 -2.58 -14.30 -14.49
N LEU A 185 -2.73 -15.44 -13.82
CA LEU A 185 -3.98 -15.83 -13.16
C LEU A 185 -4.42 -14.79 -12.13
N PHE A 186 -3.52 -14.37 -11.22
CA PHE A 186 -3.84 -13.36 -10.21
C PHE A 186 -4.12 -11.98 -10.81
N GLY A 187 -3.42 -11.62 -11.89
CA GLY A 187 -3.71 -10.40 -12.65
C GLY A 187 -5.12 -10.40 -13.22
N VAL A 188 -5.55 -11.51 -13.87
CA VAL A 188 -6.89 -11.64 -14.44
C VAL A 188 -7.99 -11.67 -13.37
N ILE A 189 -7.77 -12.39 -12.26
CA ILE A 189 -8.72 -12.37 -11.12
C ILE A 189 -8.86 -10.93 -10.60
N THR A 190 -7.76 -10.20 -10.46
CA THR A 190 -7.76 -8.83 -9.96
C THR A 190 -8.51 -7.88 -10.89
N LEU A 191 -8.25 -7.95 -12.20
CA LEU A 191 -8.91 -7.06 -13.16
C LEU A 191 -10.42 -7.20 -13.12
N LEU A 192 -10.92 -8.44 -13.05
CA LEU A 192 -12.35 -8.71 -13.08
C LEU A 192 -13.02 -8.36 -11.75
N THR A 193 -12.47 -8.83 -10.63
CA THR A 193 -13.05 -8.60 -9.30
C THR A 193 -13.11 -7.11 -8.96
N ALA A 194 -12.03 -6.37 -9.20
CA ALA A 194 -11.99 -4.93 -8.95
C ALA A 194 -12.91 -4.16 -9.91
N GLY A 195 -12.96 -4.53 -11.19
CA GLY A 195 -13.86 -3.92 -12.16
C GLY A 195 -15.33 -4.04 -11.77
N LEU A 196 -15.75 -5.22 -11.30
CA LEU A 196 -17.12 -5.46 -10.84
C LEU A 196 -17.46 -4.64 -9.58
N ILE A 197 -16.53 -4.54 -8.60
CA ILE A 197 -16.75 -3.68 -7.42
C ILE A 197 -16.88 -2.20 -7.82
N ALA A 198 -16.12 -1.73 -8.82
CA ALA A 198 -16.18 -0.34 -9.27
C ALA A 198 -17.59 0.08 -9.76
N ILE A 199 -18.39 -0.87 -10.28
CA ILE A 199 -19.75 -0.61 -10.75
C ILE A 199 -20.66 -0.10 -9.63
N VAL A 200 -20.51 -0.64 -8.42
CA VAL A 200 -21.43 -0.40 -7.30
C VAL A 200 -20.97 0.69 -6.32
N GLN A 201 -19.78 1.27 -6.55
CA GLN A 201 -19.27 2.31 -5.65
C GLN A 201 -19.95 3.66 -5.91
N ASP A 202 -20.32 4.37 -4.83
CA ASP A 202 -20.90 5.72 -4.90
C ASP A 202 -19.88 6.83 -4.64
N ASP A 203 -18.76 6.52 -4.00
CA ASP A 203 -17.64 7.44 -3.80
C ASP A 203 -16.79 7.52 -5.08
N LEU A 204 -16.68 8.72 -5.67
CA LEU A 204 -15.94 8.97 -6.92
C LEU A 204 -14.46 8.54 -6.81
N LYS A 205 -13.79 8.80 -5.68
CA LYS A 205 -12.41 8.37 -5.47
C LYS A 205 -12.30 6.84 -5.37
N LYS A 206 -13.28 6.17 -4.73
CA LYS A 206 -13.28 4.70 -4.65
C LYS A 206 -13.54 4.05 -6.00
N VAL A 207 -14.43 4.60 -6.84
CA VAL A 207 -14.57 4.14 -8.24
C VAL A 207 -13.23 4.18 -8.95
N LEU A 208 -12.51 5.32 -8.88
CA LEU A 208 -11.20 5.47 -9.50
C LEU A 208 -10.14 4.55 -8.89
N ALA A 209 -10.21 4.26 -7.59
CA ALA A 209 -9.32 3.33 -6.90
C ALA A 209 -9.51 1.89 -7.41
N TYR A 210 -10.74 1.37 -7.41
CA TYR A 210 -11.04 0.04 -7.96
C TYR A 210 -10.73 -0.05 -9.45
N SER A 211 -10.97 1.02 -10.18
CA SER A 211 -10.55 1.15 -11.57
C SER A 211 -9.02 1.04 -11.70
N THR A 212 -8.24 1.61 -10.76
CA THR A 212 -6.77 1.48 -10.75
C THR A 212 -6.37 0.03 -10.49
N VAL A 213 -6.95 -0.63 -9.48
CA VAL A 213 -6.71 -2.06 -9.18
C VAL A 213 -6.97 -2.91 -10.41
N SER A 214 -8.09 -2.68 -11.12
CA SER A 214 -8.44 -3.38 -12.35
C SER A 214 -7.41 -3.18 -13.46
N GLN A 215 -6.93 -1.94 -13.69
CA GLN A 215 -5.90 -1.68 -14.71
C GLN A 215 -4.53 -2.26 -14.34
N LEU A 216 -4.16 -2.26 -13.06
CA LEU A 216 -2.96 -2.97 -12.60
C LEU A 216 -3.10 -4.48 -12.80
N GLY A 217 -4.30 -5.04 -12.63
CA GLY A 217 -4.60 -6.42 -13.00
C GLY A 217 -4.30 -6.73 -14.46
N TYR A 218 -4.69 -5.84 -15.38
CA TYR A 218 -4.31 -5.94 -16.81
C TYR A 218 -2.79 -5.99 -17.02
N MET A 219 -2.06 -5.06 -16.36
CA MET A 219 -0.60 -4.98 -16.51
C MET A 219 0.10 -6.22 -15.96
N VAL A 220 -0.33 -6.69 -14.78
CA VAL A 220 0.22 -7.91 -14.15
C VAL A 220 -0.09 -9.13 -15.01
N ALA A 221 -1.31 -9.25 -15.53
CA ALA A 221 -1.70 -10.34 -16.42
C ALA A 221 -0.89 -10.32 -17.74
N ALA A 222 -0.66 -9.14 -18.31
CA ALA A 222 0.16 -9.00 -19.51
C ALA A 222 1.63 -9.40 -19.27
N ILE A 223 2.22 -9.08 -18.11
CA ILE A 223 3.55 -9.59 -17.76
C ILE A 223 3.52 -11.11 -17.64
N GLY A 224 2.48 -11.66 -17.01
CA GLY A 224 2.30 -13.10 -16.84
C GLY A 224 2.16 -13.85 -18.16
N SER A 225 1.54 -13.25 -19.19
CA SER A 225 1.46 -13.82 -20.53
C SER A 225 2.73 -13.64 -21.38
N GLY A 226 3.77 -13.01 -20.85
CA GLY A 226 5.00 -12.77 -21.60
C GLY A 226 5.12 -11.38 -22.24
N ALA A 227 4.06 -10.56 -22.21
CA ALA A 227 4.00 -9.27 -22.89
C ALA A 227 4.37 -8.09 -21.96
N TYR A 228 5.59 -8.09 -21.41
CA TYR A 228 6.01 -7.05 -20.46
C TYR A 228 6.06 -5.65 -21.08
N THR A 229 6.36 -5.53 -22.37
CA THR A 229 6.38 -4.23 -23.08
C THR A 229 4.98 -3.64 -23.15
N ALA A 230 3.96 -4.46 -23.49
CA ALA A 230 2.57 -4.02 -23.48
C ALA A 230 2.12 -3.56 -22.09
N ALA A 231 2.53 -4.28 -21.04
CA ALA A 231 2.28 -3.89 -19.65
C ALA A 231 2.92 -2.54 -19.30
N LEU A 232 4.19 -2.33 -19.63
CA LEU A 232 4.90 -1.07 -19.40
C LEU A 232 4.33 0.08 -20.25
N PHE A 233 3.92 -0.21 -21.48
CA PHE A 233 3.26 0.79 -22.32
C PHE A 233 1.90 1.20 -21.75
N HIS A 234 1.14 0.25 -21.23
CA HIS A 234 -0.11 0.57 -20.54
C HIS A 234 0.15 1.33 -19.22
N LEU A 235 1.21 1.01 -18.48
CA LEU A 235 1.65 1.77 -17.31
C LEU A 235 1.98 3.23 -17.68
N TRP A 236 2.68 3.44 -18.79
CA TRP A 236 3.01 4.78 -19.31
C TRP A 236 1.75 5.61 -19.60
N THR A 237 0.82 5.07 -20.37
CA THR A 237 -0.43 5.78 -20.70
C THR A 237 -1.34 5.94 -19.49
N HIS A 238 -1.40 4.93 -18.61
CA HIS A 238 -2.15 4.91 -17.35
C HIS A 238 -1.74 6.05 -16.43
N ALA A 239 -0.45 6.34 -16.32
CA ALA A 239 0.04 7.42 -15.47
C ALA A 239 -0.63 8.77 -15.81
N PHE A 240 -0.80 9.09 -17.08
CA PHE A 240 -1.41 10.35 -17.51
C PHE A 240 -2.93 10.38 -17.32
N PHE A 241 -3.65 9.40 -17.84
CA PHE A 241 -5.11 9.46 -17.76
C PHE A 241 -5.62 9.22 -16.33
N LYS A 242 -4.91 8.44 -15.50
CA LYS A 242 -5.30 8.25 -14.10
C LYS A 242 -5.01 9.46 -13.23
N ALA A 243 -3.84 10.09 -13.38
CA ALA A 243 -3.56 11.34 -12.69
C ALA A 243 -4.59 12.40 -13.05
N LEU A 244 -4.95 12.50 -14.34
CA LEU A 244 -5.99 13.40 -14.82
C LEU A 244 -7.34 13.14 -14.15
N LEU A 245 -7.78 11.88 -14.10
CA LEU A 245 -9.06 11.50 -13.50
C LEU A 245 -9.10 11.78 -11.99
N PHE A 246 -8.03 11.43 -11.26
CA PHE A 246 -7.97 11.71 -9.82
C PHE A 246 -7.90 13.20 -9.51
N LEU A 247 -7.10 13.99 -10.23
CA LEU A 247 -7.05 15.43 -10.04
C LEU A 247 -8.35 16.09 -10.46
N GLY A 248 -9.01 15.61 -11.55
CA GLY A 248 -10.33 16.05 -11.95
C GLY A 248 -11.40 15.73 -10.89
N ALA A 249 -11.37 14.53 -10.29
CA ALA A 249 -12.22 14.19 -9.15
C ALA A 249 -11.93 15.10 -7.95
N GLY A 250 -10.66 15.42 -7.69
CA GLY A 250 -10.29 16.39 -6.65
C GLY A 250 -10.85 17.78 -6.88
N SER A 251 -10.85 18.25 -8.13
CA SER A 251 -11.48 19.52 -8.50
C SER A 251 -12.99 19.53 -8.23
N VAL A 252 -13.67 18.43 -8.56
CA VAL A 252 -15.11 18.27 -8.27
C VAL A 252 -15.38 18.23 -6.77
N ILE A 253 -14.65 17.40 -6.03
CA ILE A 253 -14.80 17.24 -4.58
C ILE A 253 -14.54 18.56 -3.85
N HIS A 254 -13.54 19.32 -4.28
CA HIS A 254 -13.22 20.64 -3.72
C HIS A 254 -14.37 21.63 -3.91
N ALA A 255 -15.08 21.56 -5.04
CA ALA A 255 -16.22 22.44 -5.35
C ALA A 255 -17.52 22.00 -4.66
N VAL A 256 -17.74 20.69 -4.50
CA VAL A 256 -19.00 20.12 -3.95
C VAL A 256 -18.90 19.82 -2.45
N HIS A 257 -17.68 19.69 -1.90
CA HIS A 257 -17.38 19.27 -0.54
C HIS A 257 -17.93 17.87 -0.16
N SER A 258 -18.11 17.00 -1.16
CA SER A 258 -18.53 15.61 -0.98
C SER A 258 -17.81 14.70 -1.96
N ASN A 259 -17.53 13.44 -1.51
CA ASN A 259 -16.99 12.37 -2.36
C ASN A 259 -18.12 11.60 -3.07
N SER A 260 -19.36 11.69 -2.57
CA SER A 260 -20.50 10.91 -3.06
C SER A 260 -21.01 11.44 -4.39
N MET A 261 -20.99 10.58 -5.43
CA MET A 261 -21.58 10.91 -6.73
C MET A 261 -23.11 11.15 -6.65
N LEU A 262 -23.76 10.64 -5.61
CA LEU A 262 -25.20 10.85 -5.38
C LEU A 262 -25.52 12.31 -4.98
N GLU A 263 -24.53 13.02 -4.42
CA GLU A 263 -24.62 14.46 -4.07
C GLU A 263 -24.03 15.37 -5.16
N MET A 264 -23.67 14.82 -6.32
CA MET A 264 -23.16 15.56 -7.48
C MET A 264 -24.26 15.72 -8.53
N GLY A 265 -23.90 15.91 -9.76
CA GLY A 265 -24.80 16.06 -10.93
C GLY A 265 -24.78 17.46 -11.51
N GLY A 266 -25.11 17.60 -12.81
CA GLY A 266 -25.24 18.89 -13.49
C GLY A 266 -23.96 19.74 -13.58
N LEU A 267 -22.81 19.25 -13.12
CA LEU A 267 -21.57 20.02 -13.01
C LEU A 267 -20.94 20.40 -14.36
N ARG A 268 -21.39 19.79 -15.47
CA ARG A 268 -20.89 20.11 -16.83
C ARG A 268 -20.95 21.60 -17.17
N LYS A 269 -22.02 22.28 -16.75
CA LYS A 269 -22.23 23.70 -17.08
C LYS A 269 -21.41 24.64 -16.20
N VAL A 270 -21.13 24.21 -14.98
CA VAL A 270 -20.52 25.05 -13.94
C VAL A 270 -18.98 24.81 -13.92
N MET A 271 -18.54 23.62 -14.28
CA MET A 271 -17.13 23.20 -14.31
C MET A 271 -16.72 22.70 -15.71
N PRO A 272 -16.78 23.54 -16.76
CA PRO A 272 -16.59 23.10 -18.14
C PRO A 272 -15.16 22.61 -18.43
N LYS A 273 -14.12 23.20 -17.83
CA LYS A 273 -12.72 22.77 -18.00
C LYS A 273 -12.49 21.42 -17.33
N THR A 274 -12.92 21.28 -16.08
CA THR A 274 -12.84 20.02 -15.33
C THR A 274 -13.61 18.92 -16.04
N PHE A 275 -14.83 19.19 -16.51
CA PHE A 275 -15.63 18.22 -17.28
C PHE A 275 -14.92 17.76 -18.56
N SER A 276 -14.45 18.71 -19.37
CA SER A 276 -13.81 18.38 -20.67
C SER A 276 -12.56 17.52 -20.48
N THR A 277 -11.72 17.87 -19.50
CA THR A 277 -10.50 17.11 -19.19
C THR A 277 -10.82 15.74 -18.58
N PHE A 278 -11.85 15.64 -17.72
CA PHE A 278 -12.30 14.37 -17.15
C PHE A 278 -12.84 13.42 -18.22
N ILE A 279 -13.60 13.93 -19.21
CA ILE A 279 -14.06 13.14 -20.37
C ILE A 279 -12.88 12.59 -21.17
N ILE A 280 -11.85 13.40 -21.45
CA ILE A 280 -10.65 12.93 -22.16
C ILE A 280 -10.00 11.78 -21.39
N GLY A 281 -9.83 11.91 -20.06
CA GLY A 281 -9.30 10.83 -19.23
C GLY A 281 -10.19 9.58 -19.22
N THR A 282 -11.53 9.76 -19.21
CA THR A 282 -12.50 8.67 -19.24
C THR A 282 -12.43 7.89 -20.55
N VAL A 283 -12.42 8.58 -21.69
CA VAL A 283 -12.36 7.96 -23.01
C VAL A 283 -11.00 7.27 -23.24
N ALA A 284 -9.91 7.89 -22.75
CA ALA A 284 -8.60 7.27 -22.76
C ALA A 284 -8.58 5.97 -21.94
N LEU A 285 -9.12 5.98 -20.73
CA LEU A 285 -9.21 4.79 -19.88
C LEU A 285 -10.13 3.71 -20.48
N ALA A 286 -11.24 4.09 -21.11
CA ALA A 286 -12.14 3.17 -21.82
C ALA A 286 -11.46 2.48 -23.01
N GLY A 287 -10.37 3.03 -23.53
CA GLY A 287 -9.62 2.46 -24.64
C GLY A 287 -10.23 2.77 -25.99
N LEU A 288 -10.73 3.98 -26.20
CA LEU A 288 -11.27 4.41 -27.51
C LEU A 288 -10.25 5.23 -28.30
N PRO A 289 -10.17 5.02 -29.64
CA PRO A 289 -9.33 5.82 -30.50
C PRO A 289 -9.81 7.28 -30.56
N PRO A 290 -8.92 8.27 -30.71
CA PRO A 290 -7.47 8.16 -30.89
C PRO A 290 -6.66 8.30 -29.58
N PHE A 291 -7.28 8.09 -28.42
CA PHE A 291 -6.70 8.35 -27.10
C PHE A 291 -5.67 7.27 -26.70
N ALA A 292 -4.78 7.64 -25.78
CA ALA A 292 -3.61 6.87 -25.42
C ALA A 292 -3.90 5.44 -24.94
N GLY A 293 -4.97 5.25 -24.15
CA GLY A 293 -5.35 3.95 -23.62
C GLY A 293 -5.83 2.96 -24.68
N PHE A 294 -6.28 3.42 -25.85
CA PHE A 294 -6.63 2.57 -26.98
C PHE A 294 -5.42 1.73 -27.41
N PHE A 295 -4.32 2.37 -27.75
CA PHE A 295 -3.12 1.69 -28.24
C PHE A 295 -2.55 0.70 -27.24
N SER A 296 -2.44 1.11 -25.97
CA SER A 296 -1.82 0.30 -24.94
C SER A 296 -2.70 -0.87 -24.46
N LYS A 297 -4.03 -0.70 -24.41
CA LYS A 297 -4.94 -1.78 -24.02
C LYS A 297 -5.11 -2.80 -25.15
N ASP A 298 -5.17 -2.33 -26.39
CA ASP A 298 -5.24 -3.18 -27.58
C ASP A 298 -4.01 -4.11 -27.66
N GLU A 299 -2.81 -3.58 -27.37
CA GLU A 299 -1.58 -4.38 -27.34
C GLU A 299 -1.62 -5.49 -26.26
N ILE A 300 -2.23 -5.25 -25.09
CA ILE A 300 -2.45 -6.27 -24.07
C ILE A 300 -3.45 -7.33 -24.56
N LEU A 301 -4.57 -6.93 -25.17
CA LEU A 301 -5.55 -7.87 -25.71
C LEU A 301 -4.95 -8.71 -26.83
N ALA A 302 -4.21 -8.08 -27.74
CA ALA A 302 -3.52 -8.76 -28.82
C ALA A 302 -2.52 -9.81 -28.31
N SER A 303 -1.79 -9.52 -27.23
CA SER A 303 -0.84 -10.47 -26.63
C SER A 303 -1.53 -11.74 -26.14
N PHE A 304 -2.65 -11.63 -25.42
CA PHE A 304 -3.41 -12.82 -24.98
C PHE A 304 -3.93 -13.67 -26.15
N ASN A 305 -4.39 -13.01 -27.21
CA ASN A 305 -4.86 -13.72 -28.40
C ASN A 305 -3.71 -14.44 -29.12
N HIS A 306 -2.56 -13.80 -29.23
CA HIS A 306 -1.38 -14.37 -29.88
C HIS A 306 -0.78 -15.56 -29.13
N GLU A 307 -0.68 -15.48 -27.81
CA GLU A 307 -0.18 -16.56 -26.94
C GLU A 307 -1.19 -17.73 -26.81
N GLY A 308 -2.39 -17.61 -27.41
CA GLY A 308 -3.41 -18.65 -27.37
C GLY A 308 -4.18 -18.72 -26.04
N GLU A 309 -4.04 -17.71 -25.21
CA GLU A 309 -4.70 -17.60 -23.90
C GLU A 309 -6.17 -17.10 -24.04
N ILE A 310 -6.95 -17.84 -24.81
CA ILE A 310 -8.31 -17.46 -25.26
C ILE A 310 -9.25 -17.15 -24.09
N THR A 311 -9.19 -17.94 -23.01
CA THR A 311 -10.03 -17.70 -21.82
C THR A 311 -9.72 -16.35 -21.18
N PHE A 312 -8.45 -16.05 -20.97
CA PHE A 312 -7.99 -14.79 -20.39
C PHE A 312 -8.25 -13.61 -21.32
N PHE A 313 -8.11 -13.81 -22.62
CA PHE A 313 -8.49 -12.84 -23.65
C PHE A 313 -9.96 -12.39 -23.50
N PHE A 314 -10.92 -13.32 -23.46
CA PHE A 314 -12.33 -12.97 -23.31
C PHE A 314 -12.66 -12.33 -21.96
N ILE A 315 -12.00 -12.76 -20.88
CA ILE A 315 -12.15 -12.10 -19.57
C ILE A 315 -11.61 -10.67 -19.64
N ALA A 316 -10.49 -10.43 -20.30
CA ALA A 316 -9.93 -9.10 -20.50
C ALA A 316 -10.85 -8.21 -21.37
N VAL A 317 -11.45 -8.74 -22.42
CA VAL A 317 -12.47 -8.04 -23.24
C VAL A 317 -13.69 -7.67 -22.37
N LEU A 318 -14.17 -8.59 -21.53
CA LEU A 318 -15.24 -8.30 -20.56
C LEU A 318 -14.83 -7.20 -19.58
N GLY A 319 -13.59 -7.22 -19.09
CA GLY A 319 -13.04 -6.16 -18.26
C GLY A 319 -13.01 -4.79 -18.95
N ALA A 320 -12.74 -4.76 -20.27
CA ALA A 320 -12.81 -3.51 -21.06
C ALA A 320 -14.24 -2.96 -21.13
N PHE A 321 -15.24 -3.83 -21.33
CA PHE A 321 -16.66 -3.47 -21.26
C PHE A 321 -17.01 -2.89 -19.87
N ILE A 322 -16.65 -3.60 -18.80
CA ILE A 322 -16.90 -3.18 -17.41
C ILE A 322 -16.24 -1.82 -17.12
N THR A 323 -15.02 -1.62 -17.61
CA THR A 323 -14.29 -0.35 -17.45
C THR A 323 -15.03 0.82 -18.09
N ALA A 324 -15.46 0.66 -19.34
CA ALA A 324 -16.21 1.68 -20.06
C ALA A 324 -17.57 1.97 -19.38
N PHE A 325 -18.22 0.93 -18.88
CA PHE A 325 -19.51 1.03 -18.21
C PHE A 325 -19.44 1.82 -16.89
N TYR A 326 -18.57 1.44 -15.92
CA TYR A 326 -18.51 2.17 -14.65
C TYR A 326 -17.97 3.59 -14.79
N MET A 327 -17.09 3.85 -15.76
CA MET A 327 -16.63 5.21 -16.03
C MET A 327 -17.74 6.08 -16.63
N THR A 328 -18.57 5.52 -17.50
CA THR A 328 -19.74 6.22 -18.02
C THR A 328 -20.75 6.51 -16.91
N ARG A 329 -21.00 5.55 -16.00
CA ARG A 329 -21.79 5.76 -14.78
C ARG A 329 -21.24 6.95 -13.97
N ALA A 330 -19.94 6.95 -13.69
CA ALA A 330 -19.31 8.01 -12.93
C ALA A 330 -19.47 9.40 -13.60
N VAL A 331 -19.28 9.47 -14.93
CA VAL A 331 -19.50 10.72 -15.69
C VAL A 331 -20.97 11.18 -15.62
N CYS A 332 -21.91 10.28 -15.84
CA CYS A 332 -23.34 10.61 -15.82
C CYS A 332 -23.77 11.12 -14.44
N LEU A 333 -23.39 10.42 -13.37
CA LEU A 333 -23.76 10.80 -12.00
C LEU A 333 -23.09 12.10 -11.52
N THR A 334 -21.85 12.37 -11.97
CA THR A 334 -21.09 13.55 -11.53
C THR A 334 -21.41 14.80 -12.34
N PHE A 335 -21.48 14.71 -13.67
CA PHE A 335 -21.49 15.88 -14.54
C PHE A 335 -22.82 16.12 -15.26
N LEU A 336 -23.66 15.09 -15.42
CA LEU A 336 -24.91 15.18 -16.14
C LEU A 336 -26.10 15.18 -15.17
N GLY A 337 -27.31 15.34 -15.69
CA GLY A 337 -28.53 15.48 -14.89
C GLY A 337 -28.62 16.80 -14.15
N GLU A 338 -29.31 16.81 -13.00
CA GLU A 338 -29.45 17.96 -12.12
C GLU A 338 -28.48 17.90 -10.94
N TYR A 339 -28.10 19.06 -10.40
CA TYR A 339 -27.27 19.15 -9.22
C TYR A 339 -28.05 18.70 -7.96
N ARG A 340 -27.51 17.74 -7.23
CA ARG A 340 -28.15 17.11 -6.06
C ARG A 340 -27.45 17.44 -4.74
N GLY A 341 -26.37 18.22 -4.79
CA GLY A 341 -25.59 18.60 -3.60
C GLY A 341 -26.12 19.87 -2.92
N HIS A 342 -25.43 20.21 -1.85
CA HIS A 342 -25.66 21.44 -1.10
C HIS A 342 -24.59 22.49 -1.46
N GLY A 343 -25.00 23.73 -1.72
CA GLY A 343 -24.08 24.84 -2.03
C GLY A 343 -24.05 25.24 -3.51
N HIS A 344 -23.05 26.03 -3.88
CA HIS A 344 -22.89 26.61 -5.21
C HIS A 344 -21.53 26.18 -5.80
N PRO A 345 -21.46 25.05 -6.50
CA PRO A 345 -20.22 24.61 -7.11
C PRO A 345 -19.70 25.60 -8.14
N HIS A 346 -18.40 25.74 -8.25
CA HIS A 346 -17.73 26.60 -9.21
C HIS A 346 -16.50 25.92 -9.80
N GLU A 347 -16.03 26.39 -10.95
CA GLU A 347 -14.80 25.89 -11.55
C GLU A 347 -13.60 26.20 -10.66
N SER A 348 -12.66 25.26 -10.57
CA SER A 348 -11.43 25.45 -9.83
C SER A 348 -10.51 26.48 -10.49
N ASP A 349 -9.63 27.09 -9.70
CA ASP A 349 -8.65 28.06 -10.15
C ASP A 349 -7.72 27.55 -11.25
N SER A 350 -7.05 28.47 -11.93
CA SER A 350 -6.09 28.15 -12.99
C SER A 350 -4.93 27.28 -12.49
N MET A 351 -4.51 27.43 -11.23
CA MET A 351 -3.47 26.59 -10.63
C MET A 351 -3.88 25.11 -10.54
N MET A 352 -5.17 24.82 -10.45
CA MET A 352 -5.69 23.45 -10.46
C MET A 352 -6.05 23.00 -11.89
N THR A 353 -6.67 23.86 -12.69
CA THR A 353 -7.15 23.48 -14.04
C THR A 353 -6.04 23.37 -15.08
N THR A 354 -4.94 24.13 -14.97
CA THR A 354 -3.81 24.03 -15.91
C THR A 354 -3.15 22.64 -15.90
N PRO A 355 -2.81 22.03 -14.74
CA PRO A 355 -2.34 20.65 -14.72
C PRO A 355 -3.32 19.64 -15.34
N LEU A 356 -4.64 19.84 -15.19
CA LEU A 356 -5.64 18.98 -15.83
C LEU A 356 -5.53 19.06 -17.36
N VAL A 357 -5.39 20.26 -17.91
CA VAL A 357 -5.25 20.46 -19.37
C VAL A 357 -3.96 19.83 -19.88
N VAL A 358 -2.84 20.01 -19.17
CA VAL A 358 -1.56 19.40 -19.55
C VAL A 358 -1.67 17.87 -19.57
N LEU A 359 -2.24 17.29 -18.52
CA LEU A 359 -2.43 15.82 -18.45
C LEU A 359 -3.42 15.33 -19.51
N ALA A 360 -4.43 16.12 -19.87
CA ALA A 360 -5.38 15.78 -20.93
C ALA A 360 -4.69 15.70 -22.30
N VAL A 361 -3.73 16.59 -22.60
CA VAL A 361 -2.93 16.50 -23.83
C VAL A 361 -2.13 15.21 -23.87
N PHE A 362 -1.50 14.81 -22.75
CA PHE A 362 -0.78 13.55 -22.68
C PHE A 362 -1.72 12.33 -22.70
N ALA A 363 -2.86 12.38 -22.04
CA ALA A 363 -3.87 11.33 -22.09
C ALA A 363 -4.43 11.12 -23.50
N ALA A 364 -4.47 12.17 -24.31
CA ALA A 364 -4.84 12.05 -25.73
C ALA A 364 -3.69 11.49 -26.58
N GLY A 365 -2.48 12.02 -26.46
CA GLY A 365 -1.39 11.82 -27.43
C GLY A 365 -0.28 10.83 -27.01
N SER A 366 -0.12 10.49 -25.72
CA SER A 366 1.00 9.66 -25.26
C SER A 366 0.97 8.21 -25.78
N GLY A 367 -0.15 7.76 -26.33
CA GLY A 367 -0.27 6.46 -26.99
C GLY A 367 0.36 6.42 -28.39
N TRP A 368 0.53 7.58 -29.03
CA TRP A 368 1.06 7.66 -30.40
C TRP A 368 2.56 7.33 -30.50
N VAL A 369 3.23 7.21 -29.35
CA VAL A 369 4.64 6.76 -29.30
C VAL A 369 4.82 5.27 -29.58
N ASN A 370 3.73 4.51 -29.65
CA ASN A 370 3.74 3.08 -29.96
C ASN A 370 2.47 2.66 -30.73
N ILE A 371 2.51 2.83 -32.05
CA ILE A 371 1.40 2.45 -32.96
C ILE A 371 1.88 1.24 -33.76
N PRO A 372 1.31 0.05 -33.56
CA PRO A 372 1.67 -1.15 -34.32
C PRO A 372 1.64 -0.92 -35.84
N GLY A 373 2.69 -1.34 -36.53
CA GLY A 373 2.82 -1.18 -37.99
C GLY A 373 3.19 0.22 -38.49
N VAL A 374 3.21 1.25 -37.63
CA VAL A 374 3.53 2.63 -38.00
C VAL A 374 4.77 3.15 -37.29
N TYR A 375 4.76 3.14 -35.96
CA TYR A 375 5.84 3.65 -35.15
C TYR A 375 5.87 2.94 -33.78
N THR A 376 6.97 2.25 -33.50
CA THR A 376 7.17 1.45 -32.28
C THR A 376 8.30 2.00 -31.42
N GLY A 377 8.30 3.31 -31.19
CA GLY A 377 9.36 4.01 -30.46
C GLY A 377 9.46 3.60 -29.01
N PHE A 378 8.34 3.42 -28.32
CA PHE A 378 8.31 2.96 -26.92
C PHE A 378 8.88 1.55 -26.79
N THR A 379 8.39 0.61 -27.58
CA THR A 379 8.89 -0.77 -27.63
C THR A 379 10.41 -0.79 -27.85
N LYS A 380 10.90 -0.11 -28.89
CA LYS A 380 12.34 -0.01 -29.15
C LYS A 380 13.14 0.58 -28.00
N TRP A 381 12.58 1.56 -27.30
CA TRP A 381 13.24 2.19 -26.15
C TRP A 381 13.35 1.24 -24.95
N VAL A 382 12.31 0.46 -24.67
CA VAL A 382 12.27 -0.47 -23.53
C VAL A 382 13.09 -1.74 -23.81
N THR A 383 13.04 -2.29 -25.03
CA THR A 383 13.68 -3.57 -25.39
C THR A 383 15.14 -3.44 -25.83
N THR A 384 15.68 -2.25 -26.02
CA THR A 384 16.97 -1.97 -26.69
C THR A 384 18.20 -2.57 -26.01
N ARG A 385 18.14 -3.49 -25.03
CA ARG A 385 19.35 -3.85 -24.28
C ARG A 385 19.54 -5.30 -23.86
N LYS A 386 20.66 -5.84 -24.35
CA LYS A 386 21.61 -6.82 -23.75
C LYS A 386 21.09 -8.14 -23.14
N THR A 387 19.84 -8.30 -22.88
CA THR A 387 19.25 -9.59 -22.45
C THR A 387 18.38 -10.12 -23.58
N PRO A 388 18.60 -11.34 -24.05
CA PRO A 388 17.71 -11.96 -25.02
C PRO A 388 16.37 -12.22 -24.34
N ILE A 389 15.39 -11.40 -24.68
CA ILE A 389 13.99 -11.57 -24.25
C ILE A 389 13.23 -11.96 -25.49
N ILE A 390 12.53 -13.08 -25.41
CA ILE A 390 11.57 -13.48 -26.42
C ILE A 390 10.25 -12.81 -26.04
N GLU A 391 9.83 -11.83 -26.83
CA GLU A 391 8.62 -11.07 -26.57
C GLU A 391 7.83 -10.92 -27.86
N TYR A 392 6.50 -10.95 -27.71
CA TYR A 392 5.60 -10.61 -28.78
C TYR A 392 5.65 -9.11 -29.08
N HIS A 393 6.02 -8.78 -30.31
CA HIS A 393 5.92 -7.43 -30.86
C HIS A 393 4.98 -7.44 -32.05
N PRO A 394 3.82 -6.78 -31.95
CA PRO A 394 2.89 -6.74 -33.06
C PRO A 394 3.49 -5.93 -34.23
N GLU A 395 3.69 -6.57 -35.40
CA GLU A 395 4.05 -5.89 -36.63
C GLU A 395 2.88 -5.05 -37.19
N SER A 396 1.65 -5.40 -36.82
CA SER A 396 0.40 -4.74 -37.22
C SER A 396 -0.66 -4.91 -36.11
N PHE A 397 -1.74 -4.15 -36.21
CA PHE A 397 -2.90 -4.36 -35.34
C PHE A 397 -3.48 -5.76 -35.51
N ASP A 398 -3.75 -6.44 -34.38
CA ASP A 398 -4.61 -7.63 -34.38
C ASP A 398 -6.07 -7.18 -34.54
N LEU A 399 -6.61 -7.33 -35.77
CA LEU A 399 -7.95 -6.85 -36.09
C LEU A 399 -9.05 -7.54 -35.27
N PHE A 400 -8.83 -8.78 -34.83
CA PHE A 400 -9.79 -9.51 -33.99
C PHE A 400 -9.81 -8.93 -32.57
N ALA A 401 -8.65 -8.78 -31.93
CA ALA A 401 -8.52 -8.19 -30.61
C ALA A 401 -9.02 -6.74 -30.60
N LEU A 402 -8.61 -5.93 -31.58
CA LEU A 402 -9.04 -4.55 -31.79
C LEU A 402 -10.57 -4.45 -31.95
N GLY A 403 -11.16 -5.27 -32.82
CA GLY A 403 -12.60 -5.27 -33.09
C GLY A 403 -13.42 -5.60 -31.85
N LEU A 404 -13.01 -6.62 -31.08
CA LEU A 404 -13.69 -7.00 -29.84
C LEU A 404 -13.48 -5.99 -28.72
N GLY A 405 -12.26 -5.50 -28.53
CA GLY A 405 -11.94 -4.48 -27.53
C GLY A 405 -12.71 -3.17 -27.77
N LEU A 406 -12.72 -2.69 -29.01
CA LEU A 406 -13.48 -1.49 -29.40
C LEU A 406 -14.99 -1.68 -29.22
N THR A 407 -15.52 -2.84 -29.66
CA THR A 407 -16.95 -3.17 -29.50
C THR A 407 -17.33 -3.22 -28.02
N ALA A 408 -16.52 -3.86 -27.18
CA ALA A 408 -16.74 -3.93 -25.74
C ALA A 408 -16.74 -2.53 -25.09
N GLY A 409 -15.78 -1.66 -25.46
CA GLY A 409 -15.73 -0.27 -24.99
C GLY A 409 -16.95 0.54 -25.39
N LEU A 410 -17.35 0.48 -26.67
CA LEU A 410 -18.54 1.20 -27.19
C LEU A 410 -19.83 0.69 -26.55
N LEU A 411 -19.99 -0.63 -26.39
CA LEU A 411 -21.15 -1.21 -25.72
C LEU A 411 -21.21 -0.79 -24.25
N GLY A 412 -20.09 -0.78 -23.54
CA GLY A 412 -20.02 -0.33 -22.15
C GLY A 412 -20.46 1.13 -21.99
N ILE A 413 -19.98 2.02 -22.87
CA ILE A 413 -20.40 3.42 -22.90
C ILE A 413 -21.88 3.53 -23.27
N GLY A 414 -22.33 2.85 -24.34
CA GLY A 414 -23.69 2.93 -24.83
C GLY A 414 -24.72 2.48 -23.79
N ILE A 415 -24.49 1.33 -23.17
CA ILE A 415 -25.36 0.78 -22.13
C ILE A 415 -25.31 1.67 -20.86
N GLY A 416 -24.13 2.10 -20.44
CA GLY A 416 -23.98 3.02 -19.31
C GLY A 416 -24.73 4.34 -19.53
N TYR A 417 -24.56 4.95 -20.69
CA TYR A 417 -25.27 6.19 -21.04
C TYR A 417 -26.78 5.99 -21.11
N TYR A 418 -27.24 4.91 -21.73
CA TYR A 418 -28.67 4.57 -21.82
C TYR A 418 -29.31 4.46 -20.42
N LEU A 419 -28.70 3.72 -19.53
CA LEU A 419 -29.24 3.43 -18.21
C LEU A 419 -29.17 4.65 -17.29
N TYR A 420 -28.06 5.36 -17.26
CA TYR A 420 -27.87 6.47 -16.32
C TYR A 420 -28.37 7.81 -16.84
N GLN A 421 -28.29 8.08 -18.13
CA GLN A 421 -28.76 9.35 -18.70
C GLN A 421 -30.18 9.28 -19.25
N LEU A 422 -30.48 8.29 -20.11
CA LEU A 422 -31.79 8.27 -20.80
C LEU A 422 -32.91 7.70 -19.94
N GLN A 423 -32.64 6.76 -19.04
CA GLN A 423 -33.62 6.25 -18.08
C GLN A 423 -33.73 7.08 -16.78
N GLY A 424 -32.98 8.16 -16.67
CA GLY A 424 -33.09 9.13 -15.57
C GLY A 424 -32.48 8.70 -14.25
N SER A 425 -31.62 7.66 -14.20
CA SER A 425 -30.90 7.30 -12.98
C SER A 425 -29.93 8.40 -12.53
N ALA A 426 -29.41 9.21 -13.45
CA ALA A 426 -28.59 10.37 -13.13
C ALA A 426 -29.40 11.51 -12.48
N GLU A 427 -30.71 11.57 -12.66
CA GLU A 427 -31.58 12.58 -12.04
C GLU A 427 -32.01 12.16 -10.62
N THR A 428 -32.30 10.88 -10.43
CA THR A 428 -32.78 10.34 -9.15
C THR A 428 -31.67 9.88 -8.23
N GLY A 429 -30.47 9.62 -8.75
CA GLY A 429 -29.38 8.98 -8.00
C GLY A 429 -29.64 7.51 -7.69
N ASP A 430 -30.66 6.91 -8.30
CA ASP A 430 -31.10 5.54 -8.02
C ASP A 430 -30.54 4.55 -9.05
N ASP A 431 -29.85 3.52 -8.62
CA ASP A 431 -29.29 2.48 -9.49
C ASP A 431 -30.37 1.47 -9.91
N LYS A 432 -30.97 1.68 -11.07
CA LYS A 432 -32.07 0.82 -11.62
C LYS A 432 -31.60 -0.61 -11.99
N ILE A 433 -30.31 -0.90 -11.92
CA ILE A 433 -29.74 -2.24 -12.25
C ILE A 433 -29.56 -3.10 -11.00
N LYS A 434 -30.14 -2.73 -9.87
CA LYS A 434 -29.92 -3.39 -8.59
C LYS A 434 -30.51 -4.82 -8.57
N ILE A 435 -29.70 -5.80 -9.01
CA ILE A 435 -29.97 -7.21 -8.70
C ILE A 435 -29.51 -7.44 -7.28
N GLU A 436 -30.43 -7.30 -6.32
CA GLU A 436 -30.18 -7.26 -4.88
C GLU A 436 -29.11 -8.24 -4.35
N PRO A 437 -29.13 -9.55 -4.65
CA PRO A 437 -28.14 -10.48 -4.08
C PRO A 437 -26.72 -10.23 -4.63
N ILE A 438 -26.57 -9.93 -5.93
CA ILE A 438 -25.27 -9.68 -6.55
C ILE A 438 -24.73 -8.31 -6.09
N TRP A 439 -25.60 -7.30 -6.09
CA TRP A 439 -25.25 -5.95 -5.66
C TRP A 439 -24.71 -5.93 -4.24
N LYS A 440 -25.39 -6.63 -3.32
CA LYS A 440 -24.97 -6.73 -1.92
C LYS A 440 -23.59 -7.40 -1.76
N VAL A 441 -23.28 -8.42 -2.54
CA VAL A 441 -21.96 -9.07 -2.51
C VAL A 441 -20.86 -8.12 -2.98
N LEU A 442 -21.11 -7.38 -4.06
CA LEU A 442 -20.16 -6.42 -4.62
C LEU A 442 -19.98 -5.21 -3.70
N GLU A 443 -21.06 -4.67 -3.13
CA GLU A 443 -21.03 -3.55 -2.18
C GLU A 443 -20.22 -3.91 -0.92
N ASN A 444 -20.35 -5.15 -0.43
CA ASN A 444 -19.55 -5.69 0.67
C ASN A 444 -18.17 -6.23 0.19
N LYS A 445 -17.72 -5.90 -1.02
CA LYS A 445 -16.38 -6.22 -1.51
C LYS A 445 -16.07 -7.72 -1.42
N TYR A 446 -17.02 -8.58 -1.77
CA TYR A 446 -16.96 -10.05 -1.62
C TYR A 446 -16.73 -10.52 -0.18
N TYR A 447 -17.00 -9.72 0.83
CA TYR A 447 -16.75 -10.00 2.25
C TYR A 447 -15.29 -10.34 2.59
N ILE A 448 -14.33 -9.87 1.78
CA ILE A 448 -12.91 -10.15 1.98
C ILE A 448 -12.39 -9.45 3.24
N ASP A 449 -12.83 -8.21 3.52
CA ASP A 449 -12.49 -7.52 4.76
C ASP A 449 -13.03 -8.27 5.99
N ASP A 450 -14.29 -8.75 5.94
CA ASP A 450 -14.89 -9.54 7.01
C ASP A 450 -14.13 -10.84 7.25
N PHE A 451 -13.69 -11.49 6.17
CA PHE A 451 -12.84 -12.67 6.27
C PHE A 451 -11.52 -12.36 6.99
N TYR A 452 -10.84 -11.28 6.61
CA TYR A 452 -9.59 -10.89 7.27
C TYR A 452 -9.78 -10.55 8.74
N PHE A 453 -10.81 -9.79 9.09
CA PHE A 453 -11.09 -9.46 10.48
C PHE A 453 -11.40 -10.72 11.30
N LYS A 454 -12.33 -11.55 10.84
CA LYS A 454 -12.82 -12.71 11.59
C LYS A 454 -11.78 -13.82 11.74
N PHE A 455 -11.00 -14.12 10.69
CA PHE A 455 -10.14 -15.30 10.66
C PHE A 455 -8.65 -14.99 10.88
N ILE A 456 -8.20 -13.76 10.70
CA ILE A 456 -6.80 -13.39 10.81
C ILE A 456 -6.58 -12.35 11.92
N ILE A 457 -7.23 -11.18 11.84
CA ILE A 457 -6.91 -10.03 12.70
C ILE A 457 -7.42 -10.27 14.13
N ASP A 458 -8.69 -10.61 14.30
CA ASP A 458 -9.29 -10.80 15.63
C ASP A 458 -8.66 -11.98 16.40
N PRO A 459 -8.39 -13.15 15.79
CA PRO A 459 -7.65 -14.21 16.47
C PRO A 459 -6.26 -13.78 16.95
N ILE A 460 -5.53 -13.03 16.14
CA ILE A 460 -4.22 -12.52 16.54
C ILE A 460 -4.36 -11.46 17.63
N LYS A 461 -5.22 -10.46 17.43
CA LYS A 461 -5.39 -9.34 18.35
C LYS A 461 -5.97 -9.75 19.71
N LEU A 462 -6.95 -10.66 19.72
CA LEU A 462 -7.66 -11.04 20.92
C LEU A 462 -7.04 -12.27 21.61
N ASN A 463 -6.76 -13.34 20.86
CA ASN A 463 -6.30 -14.60 21.44
C ASN A 463 -4.79 -14.61 21.71
N MET A 464 -3.96 -14.15 20.75
CA MET A 464 -2.51 -14.09 20.98
C MET A 464 -2.16 -13.01 22.01
N ALA A 465 -2.79 -11.84 21.96
CA ALA A 465 -2.56 -10.80 22.96
C ALA A 465 -2.91 -11.29 24.37
N LYS A 466 -4.04 -12.01 24.52
CA LYS A 466 -4.43 -12.64 25.78
C LYS A 466 -3.45 -13.72 26.21
N ALA A 467 -2.96 -14.55 25.30
CA ALA A 467 -1.95 -15.56 25.61
C ALA A 467 -0.61 -14.94 26.08
N VAL A 468 -0.18 -13.86 25.42
CA VAL A 468 1.02 -13.10 25.80
C VAL A 468 0.83 -12.46 27.17
N ASP A 469 -0.33 -11.85 27.45
CA ASP A 469 -0.65 -11.26 28.75
C ASP A 469 -0.63 -12.32 29.87
N VAL A 470 -1.27 -13.47 29.64
CA VAL A 470 -1.23 -14.61 30.58
C VAL A 470 0.18 -15.11 30.81
N PHE A 471 1.00 -15.21 29.77
CA PHE A 471 2.42 -15.60 29.89
C PHE A 471 3.22 -14.55 30.67
N ASN A 472 3.06 -13.27 30.34
CA ASN A 472 3.73 -12.19 31.04
C ASN A 472 3.40 -12.21 32.54
N THR A 473 2.11 -12.20 32.89
CA THR A 473 1.65 -12.17 34.28
C THR A 473 2.04 -13.43 35.06
N ASN A 474 1.88 -14.62 34.46
CA ASN A 474 2.08 -15.87 35.18
C ASN A 474 3.52 -16.38 35.18
N VAL A 475 4.34 -15.98 34.22
CA VAL A 475 5.73 -16.45 34.12
C VAL A 475 6.69 -15.32 34.42
N ILE A 476 6.66 -14.23 33.69
CA ILE A 476 7.65 -13.16 33.81
C ILE A 476 7.49 -12.40 35.15
N ASP A 477 6.27 -11.91 35.41
CA ASP A 477 5.99 -11.12 36.61
C ASP A 477 6.13 -11.98 37.87
N ARG A 478 5.72 -13.27 37.83
CA ARG A 478 5.94 -14.18 38.96
C ARG A 478 7.43 -14.44 39.22
N PHE A 479 8.22 -14.58 38.16
CA PHE A 479 9.66 -14.75 38.32
C PHE A 479 10.32 -13.51 38.91
N VAL A 480 10.02 -12.34 38.39
CA VAL A 480 10.55 -11.06 38.88
C VAL A 480 10.13 -10.81 40.33
N ASN A 481 8.86 -11.04 40.65
CA ASN A 481 8.34 -10.92 42.02
C ASN A 481 8.97 -11.94 42.97
N GLY A 482 9.20 -13.18 42.49
CA GLY A 482 9.89 -14.21 43.25
C GLY A 482 11.34 -13.84 43.60
N VAL A 483 12.07 -13.25 42.67
CA VAL A 483 13.42 -12.70 42.94
C VAL A 483 13.37 -11.55 43.97
N GLY A 484 12.38 -10.66 43.84
CA GLY A 484 12.16 -9.59 44.82
C GLY A 484 11.83 -10.13 46.21
N GLN A 485 10.98 -11.17 46.32
CA GLN A 485 10.67 -11.84 47.59
C GLN A 485 11.91 -12.51 48.20
N LEU A 486 12.70 -13.20 47.36
CA LEU A 486 13.96 -13.82 47.80
C LEU A 486 14.94 -12.75 48.33
N ALA A 487 15.11 -11.64 47.64
CA ALA A 487 15.95 -10.52 48.07
C ALA A 487 15.46 -9.93 49.42
N SER A 488 14.16 -9.74 49.56
CA SER A 488 13.54 -9.28 50.81
C SER A 488 13.75 -10.25 51.96
N PHE A 489 13.59 -11.57 51.68
CA PHE A 489 13.84 -12.62 52.67
C PHE A 489 15.31 -12.65 53.10
N MET A 490 16.24 -12.59 52.16
CA MET A 490 17.68 -12.48 52.49
C MET A 490 18.01 -11.22 53.27
N GLY A 491 17.42 -10.09 52.93
CA GLY A 491 17.53 -8.84 53.65
C GLY A 491 17.05 -8.99 55.10
N ALA A 492 15.94 -9.67 55.34
CA ALA A 492 15.42 -9.96 56.66
C ALA A 492 16.34 -10.85 57.49
N ILE A 493 16.94 -11.89 56.85
CA ILE A 493 17.94 -12.74 57.52
C ILE A 493 19.16 -11.90 57.95
N VAL A 494 19.70 -11.09 57.04
CA VAL A 494 20.85 -10.23 57.35
C VAL A 494 20.52 -9.28 58.46
N TYR A 495 19.37 -8.60 58.41
CA TYR A 495 18.94 -7.68 59.42
C TYR A 495 18.75 -8.35 60.79
N ASN A 496 17.99 -9.45 60.88
CA ASN A 496 17.69 -10.07 62.16
C ASN A 496 18.91 -10.80 62.77
N ASN A 497 19.60 -11.62 61.96
CA ASN A 497 20.64 -12.49 62.52
C ASN A 497 22.03 -11.83 62.59
N ILE A 498 22.34 -10.99 61.60
CA ILE A 498 23.68 -10.36 61.56
C ILE A 498 23.67 -9.00 62.28
N ASP A 499 22.73 -8.14 61.94
CA ASP A 499 22.67 -6.79 62.50
C ASP A 499 22.14 -6.82 63.92
N GLN A 500 20.94 -7.28 64.17
CA GLN A 500 20.30 -7.23 65.49
C GLN A 500 20.89 -8.25 66.49
N ASP A 501 20.95 -9.53 66.12
CA ASP A 501 21.45 -10.58 67.01
C ASP A 501 23.00 -10.65 67.06
N GLY A 502 23.68 -10.24 66.00
CA GLY A 502 25.14 -10.19 65.95
C GLY A 502 25.69 -8.87 66.43
N ILE A 503 25.58 -7.83 65.63
CA ILE A 503 26.26 -6.55 65.83
C ILE A 503 25.67 -5.79 67.03
N ASP A 504 24.37 -5.52 67.02
CA ASP A 504 23.71 -4.74 68.07
C ASP A 504 23.75 -5.44 69.43
N LYS A 505 23.58 -6.74 69.44
CA LYS A 505 23.68 -7.51 70.69
C LYS A 505 25.10 -7.47 71.30
N VAL A 506 26.15 -7.60 70.49
CA VAL A 506 27.55 -7.47 70.94
C VAL A 506 27.81 -6.04 71.43
N LEU A 507 27.34 -5.00 70.74
CA LEU A 507 27.48 -3.62 71.17
C LEU A 507 26.75 -3.36 72.50
N ASN A 508 25.54 -3.87 72.62
CA ASN A 508 24.74 -3.75 73.83
C ASN A 508 25.37 -4.53 75.01
N MET A 509 25.90 -5.74 74.74
CA MET A 509 26.66 -6.48 75.77
C MET A 509 27.93 -5.74 76.17
N SER A 510 28.66 -5.14 75.27
CA SER A 510 29.83 -4.34 75.51
C SER A 510 29.50 -3.09 76.39
N SER A 511 28.40 -2.42 76.03
CA SER A 511 27.86 -1.26 76.80
C SER A 511 27.49 -1.68 78.24
N THR A 512 26.68 -2.73 78.38
CA THR A 512 26.29 -3.27 79.68
C THR A 512 27.48 -3.75 80.50
N GLY A 513 28.44 -4.38 79.82
CA GLY A 513 29.73 -4.80 80.42
C GLY A 513 30.53 -3.59 80.95
N THR A 514 30.60 -2.52 80.15
CA THR A 514 31.28 -1.27 80.53
C THR A 514 30.56 -0.58 81.66
N ASP A 515 29.25 -0.54 81.68
CA ASP A 515 28.45 0.00 82.77
C ASP A 515 28.64 -0.80 84.08
N SER A 516 28.65 -2.14 83.96
CA SER A 516 28.91 -2.98 85.12
C SER A 516 30.31 -2.79 85.69
N LEU A 517 31.31 -2.69 84.81
CA LEU A 517 32.69 -2.37 85.22
C LEU A 517 32.78 -0.97 85.82
N GLY A 518 32.16 0.01 85.20
CA GLY A 518 32.05 1.38 85.71
C GLY A 518 31.40 1.44 87.07
N GLY A 519 30.31 0.66 87.26
CA GLY A 519 29.65 0.50 88.55
C GLY A 519 30.59 -0.09 89.67
N LYS A 520 31.38 -1.09 89.26
CA LYS A 520 32.37 -1.66 90.20
C LYS A 520 33.51 -0.69 90.49
N VAL A 521 33.99 0.01 89.52
CA VAL A 521 35.02 1.06 89.70
C VAL A 521 34.48 2.20 90.56
N LYS A 522 33.19 2.60 90.42
CA LYS A 522 32.54 3.59 91.26
C LYS A 522 32.48 3.20 92.75
N LEU A 523 32.38 1.93 93.07
CA LEU A 523 32.45 1.42 94.45
C LEU A 523 33.80 1.65 95.08
N LEU A 524 34.84 1.77 94.26
CA LEU A 524 36.18 2.18 94.77
C LEU A 524 36.27 3.65 95.10
N GLN A 525 35.34 4.45 94.60
CA GLN A 525 35.22 5.87 94.93
C GLN A 525 34.38 6.02 96.20
N THR A 526 35.03 5.88 97.34
CA THR A 526 34.37 5.97 98.68
C THR A 526 34.08 7.41 99.14
N GLY A 527 34.51 8.42 98.36
CA GLY A 527 34.36 9.85 98.70
C GLY A 527 35.15 10.31 99.93
N ARG A 528 35.93 9.41 100.54
CA ARG A 528 36.74 9.73 101.71
C ARG A 528 38.18 10.02 101.29
N THR A 529 38.61 11.24 101.37
CA THR A 529 39.93 11.74 100.99
C THR A 529 41.06 10.96 101.65
N GLN A 530 40.87 10.47 102.87
CA GLN A 530 41.83 9.66 103.59
C GLN A 530 42.09 8.28 102.96
N GLN A 531 41.08 7.60 102.38
CA GLN A 531 41.24 6.34 101.70
C GLN A 531 41.95 6.47 100.36
N TYR A 532 41.74 7.55 99.63
CA TYR A 532 42.48 7.84 98.40
C TYR A 532 43.96 8.16 98.71
N LEU A 533 44.25 8.86 99.78
CA LEU A 533 45.62 9.10 100.24
C LEU A 533 46.33 7.81 100.66
N MET A 534 45.64 6.90 101.36
CA MET A 534 46.19 5.56 101.70
C MET A 534 46.45 4.70 100.50
N LEU A 535 45.57 4.69 99.52
CA LEU A 535 45.79 3.97 98.25
C LEU A 535 46.92 4.55 97.41
N PHE A 536 47.09 5.86 97.44
CA PHE A 536 48.20 6.54 96.77
C PHE A 536 49.54 6.24 97.52
N LEU A 537 49.56 6.24 98.81
CA LEU A 537 50.73 5.93 99.61
C LEU A 537 51.09 4.47 99.71
N GLY A 538 50.11 3.57 99.48
CA GLY A 538 50.33 2.08 99.40
C GLY A 538 50.71 1.57 98.02
N GLY A 539 50.61 2.39 96.97
CA GLY A 539 51.03 2.10 95.60
C GLY A 539 52.43 2.63 95.25
N VAL A 540 53.07 3.29 96.10
CA VAL A 540 54.49 3.63 96.10
C VAL A 540 55.19 2.71 97.12
#